data_841f1dbcf65f229b2f212ae12888ce13
#
_entry.id   841f1dbcf65f229b2f212ae12888ce13
#
_cell.length_a   1.000
_cell.length_b   1.000
_cell.length_c   1.000
_cell.angle_alpha   90.00
_cell.angle_beta   90.00
_cell.angle_gamma   90.00
#
_symmetry.space_group_name_H-M   'P 1'
#
loop_
_entity.id
_entity.type
_entity.pdbx_description
1 polymer ?
#
loop_
_entity_poly.entity_id
_entity_poly.type
_entity_poly.pdbx_seq_one_letter_code
_entity_poly.pdbx_strand_id
1 'polypeptide(L)'
;MKRYWIGALALCYAVNASAVFDGEMELGIGLGGQYIHDYRGSKETQIQFLPFPFVKYHGDFLKIDRKGVEGEIYASDRFEFNLSADLALNGDSHDNRLRAGMPELASAAQIGPSFNINITGKNFHTGWAARLPLRGVVAIDTSKVEYIGYNFAPKLTYQWPKFYGEWDAKADVGVIYASEKYHRYYYSVEDAFATVERPAYAATAGYSGAFVKVGAKARYGNIIYGTSIRYDNLEGVVFEGSPLMETTNHWVISAGVAWVFYKRN
;
A
#
# COMPACT_ATOMS: atom_id res chain seq x y z
N MET A 1 -21.01 -17.37 -0.36
CA MET A 1 -20.16 -17.70 0.80
C MET A 1 -19.31 -18.94 0.52
N LYS A 2 -18.27 -18.85 -0.30
CA LYS A 2 -17.25 -19.93 -0.48
C LYS A 2 -16.28 -19.50 -1.58
N ARG A 3 -15.18 -18.78 -1.29
CA ARG A 3 -14.01 -18.72 -2.24
C ARG A 3 -12.79 -17.92 -1.79
N TYR A 4 -12.61 -17.68 -0.48
CA TYR A 4 -11.50 -16.81 0.02
C TYR A 4 -10.27 -17.55 0.58
N TRP A 5 -10.03 -18.85 0.27
CA TRP A 5 -8.98 -19.63 0.94
C TRP A 5 -7.80 -20.07 0.07
N ILE A 6 -7.61 -19.58 -1.15
CA ILE A 6 -6.57 -20.15 -2.06
C ILE A 6 -5.37 -19.23 -2.32
N GLY A 7 -5.39 -17.97 -1.89
CA GLY A 7 -4.29 -17.04 -2.19
C GLY A 7 -3.05 -17.12 -1.27
N ALA A 8 -3.12 -17.75 -0.12
CA ALA A 8 -2.07 -17.69 0.90
C ALA A 8 -1.07 -18.87 0.90
N LEU A 9 -1.29 -19.90 0.10
CA LEU A 9 -0.54 -21.16 0.17
C LEU A 9 0.53 -21.38 -0.91
N ALA A 10 0.73 -20.45 -1.82
CA ALA A 10 1.63 -20.62 -2.97
C ALA A 10 3.09 -20.20 -2.74
N LEU A 11 3.51 -19.84 -1.52
CA LEU A 11 4.88 -19.37 -1.22
C LEU A 11 5.75 -20.37 -0.47
N CYS A 12 5.36 -21.64 -0.39
CA CYS A 12 6.15 -22.70 0.26
C CYS A 12 6.94 -23.59 -0.72
N TYR A 13 7.33 -23.09 -1.89
CA TYR A 13 8.40 -23.76 -2.63
C TYR A 13 9.74 -23.35 -2.02
N ALA A 14 10.30 -24.23 -1.21
CA ALA A 14 11.67 -24.16 -0.73
C ALA A 14 12.63 -24.21 -1.93
N VAL A 15 12.94 -23.07 -2.50
CA VAL A 15 14.14 -22.91 -3.29
C VAL A 15 15.29 -23.06 -2.32
N ASN A 16 16.29 -23.87 -2.65
CA ASN A 16 17.58 -23.89 -1.97
C ASN A 16 18.27 -22.51 -2.18
N ALA A 17 17.81 -21.52 -1.47
CA ALA A 17 18.21 -20.10 -1.56
C ALA A 17 19.33 -19.79 -0.55
N SER A 18 20.07 -20.78 -0.11
CA SER A 18 21.15 -20.62 0.89
C SER A 18 22.28 -19.70 0.45
N ALA A 19 22.32 -19.30 -0.82
CA ALA A 19 23.38 -18.44 -1.38
C ALA A 19 22.95 -17.00 -1.71
N VAL A 20 21.68 -16.63 -1.45
CA VAL A 20 21.14 -15.30 -1.85
C VAL A 20 20.78 -14.42 -0.65
N PHE A 21 20.67 -14.99 0.55
CA PHE A 21 20.24 -14.26 1.73
C PHE A 21 21.24 -14.43 2.88
N ASP A 22 22.28 -13.61 2.90
CA ASP A 22 23.28 -13.59 3.99
C ASP A 22 22.95 -12.61 5.12
N GLY A 23 21.78 -11.98 5.09
CA GLY A 23 21.36 -10.96 6.06
C GLY A 23 20.54 -11.51 7.25
N GLU A 24 20.28 -10.62 8.20
CA GLU A 24 19.35 -10.88 9.30
C GLU A 24 17.95 -11.19 8.76
N MET A 25 17.34 -12.28 9.24
CA MET A 25 16.03 -12.72 8.78
C MET A 25 15.13 -13.09 9.94
N GLU A 26 13.90 -12.58 9.90
CA GLU A 26 12.84 -12.99 10.81
C GLU A 26 11.61 -13.44 10.01
N LEU A 27 11.04 -14.58 10.39
CA LEU A 27 9.82 -15.12 9.83
C LEU A 27 8.75 -15.26 10.90
N GLY A 28 7.52 -15.01 10.51
CA GLY A 28 6.38 -15.05 11.40
C GLY A 28 5.07 -15.22 10.65
N ILE A 29 4.00 -15.24 11.41
CA ILE A 29 2.63 -15.19 10.89
C ILE A 29 1.89 -14.10 11.64
N GLY A 30 1.02 -13.39 10.94
CA GLY A 30 0.20 -12.33 11.52
C GLY A 30 -1.26 -12.42 11.13
N LEU A 31 -2.07 -11.70 11.89
CA LEU A 31 -3.46 -11.41 11.59
C LEU A 31 -3.64 -9.90 11.60
N GLY A 32 -4.19 -9.35 10.52
CA GLY A 32 -4.54 -7.95 10.38
C GLY A 32 -6.02 -7.78 10.16
N GLY A 33 -6.56 -6.67 10.66
CA GLY A 33 -7.89 -6.19 10.33
C GLY A 33 -7.81 -4.77 9.79
N GLN A 34 -8.66 -4.45 8.81
CA GLN A 34 -8.79 -3.10 8.30
C GLN A 34 -10.25 -2.74 8.03
N TYR A 35 -10.58 -1.48 8.36
CA TYR A 35 -11.76 -0.80 7.87
C TYR A 35 -11.35 -0.01 6.64
N ILE A 36 -12.01 -0.24 5.52
CA ILE A 36 -11.66 0.34 4.23
C ILE A 36 -12.90 0.57 3.37
N HIS A 37 -12.87 1.58 2.52
CA HIS A 37 -13.84 1.72 1.42
C HIS A 37 -13.51 0.73 0.30
N ASP A 38 -14.49 0.31 -0.49
CA ASP A 38 -14.29 -0.61 -1.61
C ASP A 38 -13.24 -0.10 -2.59
N TYR A 39 -13.25 1.20 -2.85
CA TYR A 39 -12.18 1.94 -3.56
C TYR A 39 -12.18 3.41 -3.11
N ARG A 40 -11.13 4.15 -3.45
CA ARG A 40 -11.04 5.58 -3.13
C ARG A 40 -12.12 6.33 -3.89
N GLY A 41 -13.04 6.98 -3.15
CA GLY A 41 -14.20 7.69 -3.69
C GLY A 41 -15.53 6.93 -3.56
N SER A 42 -15.54 5.66 -3.16
CA SER A 42 -16.76 4.95 -2.79
C SER A 42 -17.22 5.37 -1.40
N LYS A 43 -18.53 5.40 -1.16
CA LYS A 43 -19.14 5.50 0.18
C LYS A 43 -19.26 4.14 0.86
N GLU A 44 -19.31 3.06 0.10
CA GLU A 44 -19.43 1.72 0.63
C GLU A 44 -18.12 1.30 1.29
N THR A 45 -18.24 0.73 2.48
CA THR A 45 -17.13 0.37 3.35
C THR A 45 -17.26 -1.03 3.87
N GLN A 46 -16.14 -1.65 4.21
CA GLN A 46 -16.11 -2.99 4.74
C GLN A 46 -15.02 -3.18 5.77
N ILE A 47 -15.16 -4.22 6.59
CA ILE A 47 -14.12 -4.69 7.50
C ILE A 47 -13.57 -5.98 6.93
N GLN A 48 -12.25 -6.01 6.73
CA GLN A 48 -11.53 -7.19 6.24
C GLN A 48 -10.58 -7.71 7.30
N PHE A 49 -10.49 -9.03 7.42
CA PHE A 49 -9.48 -9.71 8.24
C PHE A 49 -8.61 -10.57 7.32
N LEU A 50 -7.31 -10.37 7.42
CA LEU A 50 -6.34 -11.02 6.54
C LEU A 50 -5.22 -11.67 7.37
N PRO A 51 -5.05 -13.00 7.30
CA PRO A 51 -3.81 -13.61 7.72
C PRO A 51 -2.71 -13.20 6.75
N PHE A 52 -1.51 -12.91 7.27
CA PHE A 52 -0.38 -12.52 6.43
C PHE A 52 0.92 -13.16 6.92
N PRO A 53 1.82 -13.53 5.99
CA PRO A 53 3.17 -13.89 6.35
C PRO A 53 3.91 -12.65 6.85
N PHE A 54 4.59 -12.77 7.98
CA PHE A 54 5.51 -11.76 8.45
C PHE A 54 6.91 -12.13 8.02
N VAL A 55 7.53 -11.27 7.21
CA VAL A 55 8.92 -11.41 6.77
C VAL A 55 9.64 -10.12 7.09
N LYS A 56 10.76 -10.21 7.79
CA LYS A 56 11.75 -9.15 7.92
C LYS A 56 13.07 -9.70 7.41
N TYR A 57 13.69 -9.00 6.50
CA TYR A 57 15.00 -9.33 5.97
C TYR A 57 15.83 -8.05 5.84
N HIS A 58 17.06 -8.10 6.33
CA HIS A 58 18.04 -7.02 6.19
C HIS A 58 19.33 -7.59 5.63
N GLY A 59 19.47 -7.52 4.32
CA GLY A 59 20.73 -7.78 3.61
C GLY A 59 21.35 -6.50 3.09
N ASP A 60 22.47 -6.61 2.41
CA ASP A 60 23.22 -5.47 1.88
C ASP A 60 22.44 -4.68 0.85
N PHE A 61 21.77 -5.37 -0.08
CA PHE A 61 20.97 -4.74 -1.15
C PHE A 61 19.47 -4.76 -0.85
N LEU A 62 18.93 -5.89 -0.37
CA LEU A 62 17.50 -6.09 -0.18
C LEU A 62 17.13 -5.93 1.29
N LYS A 63 16.19 -5.03 1.56
CA LYS A 63 15.56 -4.84 2.86
C LYS A 63 14.07 -5.10 2.72
N ILE A 64 13.57 -6.07 3.45
CA ILE A 64 12.15 -6.39 3.53
C ILE A 64 11.71 -6.13 4.95
N ASP A 65 10.81 -5.19 5.12
CA ASP A 65 10.19 -4.93 6.41
C ASP A 65 8.74 -4.47 6.22
N ARG A 66 8.08 -4.02 7.28
CA ARG A 66 6.72 -3.51 7.24
C ARG A 66 6.53 -2.20 6.47
N LYS A 67 7.59 -1.59 6.02
CA LYS A 67 7.54 -0.39 5.16
C LYS A 67 7.40 -0.77 3.69
N GLY A 68 7.58 -2.05 3.39
CA GLY A 68 7.58 -2.63 2.06
C GLY A 68 8.86 -3.39 1.77
N VAL A 69 9.07 -3.67 0.51
CA VAL A 69 10.31 -4.23 -0.02
C VAL A 69 11.13 -3.08 -0.58
N GLU A 70 12.32 -2.88 -0.07
CA GLU A 70 13.25 -1.83 -0.50
C GLU A 70 14.55 -2.48 -0.98
N GLY A 71 14.94 -2.23 -2.24
CA GLY A 71 16.26 -2.56 -2.77
C GLY A 71 17.12 -1.32 -2.72
N GLU A 72 18.09 -1.25 -1.79
CA GLU A 72 19.00 -0.12 -1.67
C GLU A 72 19.98 -0.10 -2.84
N ILE A 73 19.95 0.96 -3.66
CA ILE A 73 20.84 1.15 -4.80
C ILE A 73 21.98 2.08 -4.42
N TYR A 74 21.65 3.14 -3.66
CA TYR A 74 22.60 4.12 -3.15
C TYR A 74 22.08 4.70 -1.84
N ALA A 75 22.92 4.80 -0.84
CA ALA A 75 22.61 5.46 0.42
C ALA A 75 23.79 6.29 0.92
N SER A 76 23.45 7.46 1.44
CA SER A 76 24.32 8.34 2.21
C SER A 76 23.54 8.89 3.41
N ASP A 77 24.18 9.65 4.28
CA ASP A 77 23.49 10.25 5.44
C ASP A 77 22.32 11.15 5.03
N ARG A 78 22.37 11.74 3.84
CA ARG A 78 21.39 12.73 3.37
C ARG A 78 20.52 12.28 2.21
N PHE A 79 21.01 11.40 1.35
CA PHE A 79 20.30 10.96 0.15
C PHE A 79 20.27 9.44 0.08
N GLU A 80 19.14 8.91 -0.31
CA GLU A 80 18.93 7.50 -0.57
C GLU A 80 18.18 7.34 -1.88
N PHE A 81 18.65 6.44 -2.73
CA PHE A 81 17.96 6.00 -3.92
C PHE A 81 17.73 4.50 -3.82
N ASN A 82 16.46 4.10 -3.80
CA ASN A 82 16.07 2.72 -3.64
C ASN A 82 14.99 2.31 -4.64
N LEU A 83 14.84 1.00 -4.82
CA LEU A 83 13.68 0.38 -5.43
C LEU A 83 12.71 0.01 -4.31
N SER A 84 11.51 0.53 -4.33
CA SER A 84 10.50 0.26 -3.30
C SER A 84 9.29 -0.44 -3.88
N ALA A 85 8.70 -1.34 -3.10
CA ALA A 85 7.44 -1.98 -3.43
C ALA A 85 6.43 -1.78 -2.31
N ASP A 86 5.14 -1.77 -2.67
CA ASP A 86 4.01 -1.61 -1.76
C ASP A 86 2.81 -2.41 -2.27
N LEU A 87 1.91 -2.77 -1.38
CA LEU A 87 0.65 -3.43 -1.70
C LEU A 87 -0.50 -2.49 -1.41
N ALA A 88 -1.37 -2.31 -2.38
CA ALA A 88 -2.64 -1.62 -2.24
C ALA A 88 -3.76 -2.66 -2.22
N LEU A 89 -4.26 -2.94 -1.02
CA LEU A 89 -5.43 -3.79 -0.88
C LEU A 89 -6.66 -2.92 -1.14
N ASN A 90 -7.46 -3.30 -2.12
CA ASN A 90 -8.77 -2.73 -2.34
C ASN A 90 -9.80 -3.47 -1.49
N GLY A 91 -10.92 -2.81 -1.20
CA GLY A 91 -12.12 -3.49 -0.72
C GLY A 91 -12.67 -4.43 -1.79
N ASP A 92 -13.54 -5.34 -1.39
CA ASP A 92 -14.33 -6.14 -2.32
C ASP A 92 -15.32 -5.22 -3.04
N SER A 93 -15.18 -5.09 -4.35
CA SER A 93 -16.06 -4.23 -5.17
C SER A 93 -17.14 -5.01 -5.90
N HIS A 94 -17.26 -6.32 -5.65
CA HIS A 94 -18.25 -7.19 -6.30
C HIS A 94 -19.69 -6.72 -6.04
N ASP A 95 -19.98 -6.41 -4.80
CA ASP A 95 -21.32 -5.99 -4.37
C ASP A 95 -21.50 -4.46 -4.37
N ASN A 96 -20.51 -3.70 -4.85
CA ASN A 96 -20.58 -2.26 -4.92
C ASN A 96 -21.65 -1.80 -5.90
N ARG A 97 -22.63 -1.04 -5.43
CA ARG A 97 -23.80 -0.61 -6.20
C ARG A 97 -23.44 0.16 -7.47
N LEU A 98 -22.48 1.08 -7.39
CA LEU A 98 -22.07 1.87 -8.55
C LEU A 98 -21.25 1.07 -9.56
N ARG A 99 -20.67 -0.05 -9.17
CA ARG A 99 -19.90 -0.92 -10.05
C ARG A 99 -20.66 -2.16 -10.51
N ALA A 100 -21.96 -2.26 -10.21
CA ALA A 100 -22.79 -3.40 -10.61
C ALA A 100 -22.66 -3.69 -12.12
N GLY A 101 -22.27 -4.92 -12.45
CA GLY A 101 -22.04 -5.38 -13.84
C GLY A 101 -20.70 -4.95 -14.46
N MET A 102 -19.88 -4.16 -13.77
CA MET A 102 -18.51 -3.84 -14.21
C MET A 102 -17.51 -4.90 -13.70
N PRO A 103 -16.32 -5.00 -14.30
CA PRO A 103 -15.25 -5.84 -13.78
C PRO A 103 -14.89 -5.49 -12.34
N GLU A 104 -14.61 -6.50 -11.54
CA GLU A 104 -14.18 -6.37 -10.15
C GLU A 104 -12.77 -5.73 -10.06
N LEU A 105 -12.55 -4.93 -9.02
CA LEU A 105 -11.25 -4.31 -8.76
C LEU A 105 -10.35 -5.28 -8.00
N ALA A 106 -9.31 -5.74 -8.63
CA ALA A 106 -8.30 -6.58 -8.00
C ALA A 106 -7.40 -5.78 -7.05
N SER A 107 -6.80 -6.47 -6.07
CA SER A 107 -5.71 -5.89 -5.27
C SER A 107 -4.53 -5.52 -6.16
N ALA A 108 -3.78 -4.50 -5.78
CA ALA A 108 -2.68 -4.01 -6.60
C ALA A 108 -1.34 -4.08 -5.88
N ALA A 109 -0.30 -4.48 -6.60
CA ALA A 109 1.09 -4.30 -6.20
C ALA A 109 1.70 -3.11 -6.93
N GLN A 110 2.55 -2.39 -6.24
CA GLN A 110 3.23 -1.21 -6.75
C GLN A 110 4.73 -1.38 -6.57
N ILE A 111 5.52 -1.13 -7.62
CA ILE A 111 6.97 -1.22 -7.56
C ILE A 111 7.60 -0.11 -8.39
N GLY A 112 8.69 0.46 -7.89
CA GLY A 112 9.44 1.46 -8.64
C GLY A 112 10.46 2.21 -7.80
N PRO A 113 11.25 3.09 -8.44
CA PRO A 113 12.28 3.86 -7.77
C PRO A 113 11.69 4.87 -6.79
N SER A 114 12.44 5.13 -5.72
CA SER A 114 12.18 6.22 -4.79
C SER A 114 13.47 6.98 -4.50
N PHE A 115 13.43 8.29 -4.67
CA PHE A 115 14.48 9.19 -4.22
C PHE A 115 14.08 9.81 -2.88
N ASN A 116 14.91 9.64 -1.86
CA ASN A 116 14.63 10.06 -0.51
C ASN A 116 15.67 11.06 -0.04
N ILE A 117 15.23 12.07 0.72
CA ILE A 117 16.07 13.15 1.27
C ILE A 117 15.86 13.19 2.78
N ASN A 118 16.91 12.95 3.54
CA ASN A 118 16.91 13.13 4.98
C ASN A 118 17.02 14.62 5.30
N ILE A 119 16.04 15.18 6.01
CA ILE A 119 15.96 16.61 6.29
C ILE A 119 16.58 16.94 7.66
N THR A 120 16.17 16.21 8.71
CA THR A 120 16.55 16.56 10.09
C THR A 120 17.10 15.40 10.91
N GLY A 121 16.92 14.16 10.46
CA GLY A 121 17.35 12.96 11.19
C GLY A 121 18.84 12.69 11.04
N LYS A 122 19.39 11.86 11.93
CA LYS A 122 20.74 11.29 11.77
C LYS A 122 20.77 10.21 10.68
N ASN A 123 19.61 9.67 10.35
CA ASN A 123 19.39 8.65 9.33
C ASN A 123 17.94 8.70 8.89
N PHE A 124 17.53 7.87 7.90
CA PHE A 124 16.15 7.80 7.39
C PHE A 124 15.15 7.17 8.37
N HIS A 125 15.56 6.84 9.60
CA HIS A 125 14.70 6.22 10.63
C HIS A 125 14.27 7.19 11.73
N THR A 126 14.77 8.43 11.72
CA THR A 126 14.45 9.45 12.73
C THR A 126 14.22 10.82 12.09
N GLY A 127 13.28 11.60 12.62
CA GLY A 127 13.00 12.96 12.16
C GLY A 127 12.32 13.03 10.81
N TRP A 128 12.51 14.13 10.11
CA TRP A 128 11.88 14.42 8.83
C TRP A 128 12.68 13.91 7.63
N ALA A 129 11.97 13.26 6.70
CA ALA A 129 12.50 12.91 5.40
C ALA A 129 11.47 13.22 4.29
N ALA A 130 11.93 13.74 3.16
CA ALA A 130 11.13 13.79 1.94
C ALA A 130 11.31 12.48 1.16
N ARG A 131 10.23 11.92 0.62
CA ARG A 131 10.23 10.69 -0.17
C ARG A 131 9.48 10.90 -1.46
N LEU A 132 10.11 10.54 -2.58
CA LEU A 132 9.64 10.79 -3.94
C LEU A 132 9.52 9.45 -4.70
N PRO A 133 8.56 8.57 -4.35
CA PRO A 133 8.37 7.31 -5.05
C PRO A 133 7.63 7.51 -6.37
N LEU A 134 8.16 6.92 -7.44
CA LEU A 134 7.50 6.73 -8.73
C LEU A 134 7.32 5.24 -8.97
N ARG A 135 6.09 4.75 -9.02
CA ARG A 135 5.80 3.31 -9.03
C ARG A 135 4.90 2.91 -10.18
N GLY A 136 5.29 1.87 -10.91
CA GLY A 136 4.39 1.09 -11.75
C GLY A 136 3.42 0.29 -10.89
N VAL A 137 2.19 0.15 -11.35
CA VAL A 137 1.10 -0.51 -10.63
C VAL A 137 0.58 -1.67 -11.44
N VAL A 138 0.48 -2.83 -10.81
CA VAL A 138 -0.10 -4.04 -11.39
C VAL A 138 -1.27 -4.51 -10.53
N ALA A 139 -2.41 -4.75 -11.16
CA ALA A 139 -3.55 -5.42 -10.53
C ALA A 139 -3.30 -6.93 -10.55
N ILE A 140 -3.57 -7.59 -9.43
CA ILE A 140 -3.32 -9.01 -9.23
C ILE A 140 -4.65 -9.67 -8.85
N ASP A 141 -5.19 -10.42 -9.78
CA ASP A 141 -6.33 -11.31 -9.58
C ASP A 141 -5.85 -12.77 -9.59
N THR A 142 -6.70 -13.71 -9.17
CA THR A 142 -6.40 -15.15 -9.12
C THR A 142 -5.97 -15.74 -10.46
N SER A 143 -6.40 -15.13 -11.57
CA SER A 143 -6.18 -15.61 -12.94
C SER A 143 -5.30 -14.70 -13.79
N LYS A 144 -5.03 -13.46 -13.35
CA LYS A 144 -4.46 -12.43 -14.21
C LYS A 144 -3.61 -11.44 -13.42
N VAL A 145 -2.47 -11.09 -14.00
CA VAL A 145 -1.66 -9.95 -13.58
C VAL A 145 -1.72 -8.91 -14.69
N GLU A 146 -2.18 -7.71 -14.40
CA GLU A 146 -2.38 -6.66 -15.38
C GLU A 146 -1.67 -5.37 -14.96
N TYR A 147 -0.84 -4.81 -15.84
CA TYR A 147 -0.30 -3.47 -15.63
C TYR A 147 -1.41 -2.44 -15.80
N ILE A 148 -1.69 -1.67 -14.74
CA ILE A 148 -2.76 -0.67 -14.70
C ILE A 148 -2.27 0.76 -14.67
N GLY A 149 -0.98 1.02 -14.92
CA GLY A 149 -0.42 2.35 -15.00
C GLY A 149 0.62 2.63 -13.93
N TYR A 150 0.89 3.90 -13.65
CA TYR A 150 1.85 4.33 -12.64
C TYR A 150 1.29 5.45 -11.78
N ASN A 151 1.90 5.63 -10.62
CA ASN A 151 1.67 6.78 -9.75
C ASN A 151 2.98 7.39 -9.28
N PHE A 152 2.92 8.68 -8.95
CA PHE A 152 3.95 9.45 -8.28
C PHE A 152 3.33 10.02 -6.99
N ALA A 153 3.87 9.62 -5.83
CA ALA A 153 3.28 9.94 -4.54
C ALA A 153 4.30 10.63 -3.60
N PRO A 154 4.75 11.87 -3.93
CA PRO A 154 5.66 12.61 -3.08
C PRO A 154 5.04 12.86 -1.71
N LYS A 155 5.88 12.69 -0.67
CA LYS A 155 5.44 12.85 0.72
C LYS A 155 6.56 13.30 1.65
N LEU A 156 6.17 13.98 2.70
CA LEU A 156 6.99 14.20 3.89
C LEU A 156 6.67 13.11 4.91
N THR A 157 7.70 12.52 5.47
CA THR A 157 7.62 11.50 6.49
C THR A 157 8.29 12.01 7.76
N TYR A 158 7.61 11.91 8.90
CA TYR A 158 8.23 12.08 10.20
C TYR A 158 8.28 10.75 10.93
N GLN A 159 9.45 10.36 11.43
CA GLN A 159 9.64 9.14 12.22
C GLN A 159 10.06 9.47 13.64
N TRP A 160 9.32 8.91 14.58
CA TRP A 160 9.52 9.12 16.00
C TRP A 160 9.71 7.75 16.70
N PRO A 161 10.95 7.22 16.69
CA PRO A 161 11.25 5.98 17.39
C PRO A 161 11.12 6.16 18.90
N LYS A 162 10.59 5.15 19.56
CA LYS A 162 10.38 5.10 21.01
C LYS A 162 9.64 6.34 21.55
N PHE A 163 8.58 6.77 20.83
CA PHE A 163 7.80 7.93 21.26
C PHE A 163 7.09 7.68 22.60
N TYR A 164 6.79 6.41 22.90
CA TYR A 164 6.25 5.97 24.17
C TYR A 164 6.66 4.51 24.44
N GLY A 165 7.57 4.27 25.39
CA GLY A 165 8.10 2.95 25.69
C GLY A 165 8.68 2.24 24.46
N GLU A 166 8.17 1.09 24.11
CA GLU A 166 8.60 0.31 22.93
C GLU A 166 7.85 0.70 21.64
N TRP A 167 7.02 1.75 21.67
CA TRP A 167 6.27 2.19 20.52
C TRP A 167 7.06 3.16 19.65
N ASP A 168 7.20 2.83 18.38
CA ASP A 168 7.65 3.73 17.32
C ASP A 168 6.43 4.34 16.64
N ALA A 169 6.46 5.65 16.36
CA ALA A 169 5.43 6.33 15.59
C ALA A 169 5.97 6.85 14.26
N LYS A 170 5.08 6.98 13.29
CA LYS A 170 5.36 7.52 11.96
C LYS A 170 4.16 8.32 11.47
N ALA A 171 4.42 9.48 10.88
CA ALA A 171 3.43 10.28 10.17
C ALA A 171 3.91 10.54 8.74
N ASP A 172 3.00 10.42 7.79
CA ASP A 172 3.22 10.75 6.38
C ASP A 172 2.17 11.80 5.96
N VAL A 173 2.58 12.82 5.22
CA VAL A 173 1.68 13.76 4.52
C VAL A 173 2.17 13.89 3.09
N GLY A 174 1.26 13.79 2.12
CA GLY A 174 1.66 13.83 0.72
C GLY A 174 0.51 14.02 -0.25
N VAL A 175 0.86 14.03 -1.51
CA VAL A 175 -0.06 14.13 -2.64
C VAL A 175 0.18 12.98 -3.60
N ILE A 176 -0.81 12.67 -4.44
CA ILE A 176 -0.71 11.60 -5.42
C ILE A 176 -1.03 12.18 -6.79
N TYR A 177 -0.21 11.84 -7.76
CA TYR A 177 -0.46 12.01 -9.18
C TYR A 177 -0.44 10.65 -9.85
N ALA A 178 -1.32 10.40 -10.79
CA ALA A 178 -1.35 9.12 -11.47
C ALA A 178 -1.60 9.25 -12.97
N SER A 179 -1.21 8.19 -13.68
CA SER A 179 -1.40 8.09 -15.13
C SER A 179 -2.88 7.90 -15.49
N GLU A 180 -3.22 8.23 -16.71
CA GLU A 180 -4.56 7.99 -17.28
C GLU A 180 -4.97 6.54 -17.12
N LYS A 181 -4.08 5.59 -17.46
CA LYS A 181 -4.36 4.17 -17.36
C LYS A 181 -4.71 3.74 -15.94
N TYR A 182 -4.03 4.33 -14.91
CA TYR A 182 -4.35 4.10 -13.51
C TYR A 182 -5.75 4.62 -13.17
N HIS A 183 -6.07 5.87 -13.54
CA HIS A 183 -7.38 6.42 -13.26
C HIS A 183 -8.50 5.73 -14.04
N ARG A 184 -8.26 5.32 -15.29
CA ARG A 184 -9.24 4.57 -16.09
C ARG A 184 -9.62 3.25 -15.44
N TYR A 185 -8.68 2.52 -14.86
CA TYR A 185 -8.95 1.28 -14.16
C TYR A 185 -9.96 1.42 -13.02
N TYR A 186 -9.87 2.53 -12.26
CA TYR A 186 -10.73 2.75 -11.10
C TYR A 186 -11.99 3.57 -11.40
N TYR A 187 -11.92 4.54 -12.31
CA TYR A 187 -12.92 5.61 -12.41
C TYR A 187 -13.54 5.79 -13.79
N SER A 188 -13.09 5.10 -14.83
CA SER A 188 -13.77 5.14 -16.13
C SER A 188 -14.98 4.23 -16.16
N VAL A 189 -16.00 4.65 -16.92
CA VAL A 189 -17.16 3.86 -17.30
C VAL A 189 -17.16 3.75 -18.81
N GLU A 190 -16.89 2.55 -19.32
CA GLU A 190 -16.96 2.27 -20.76
C GLU A 190 -18.41 2.23 -21.22
N ASP A 191 -18.66 2.50 -22.51
CA ASP A 191 -20.00 2.52 -23.10
C ASP A 191 -20.80 1.23 -22.84
N ALA A 192 -20.12 0.09 -22.82
CA ALA A 192 -20.73 -1.22 -22.55
C ALA A 192 -21.32 -1.33 -21.13
N PHE A 193 -20.86 -0.51 -20.18
CA PHE A 193 -21.31 -0.51 -18.78
C PHE A 193 -22.08 0.77 -18.44
N ALA A 194 -22.30 1.66 -19.40
CA ALA A 194 -23.02 2.90 -19.18
C ALA A 194 -24.52 2.65 -18.96
N THR A 195 -25.09 3.43 -18.03
CA THR A 195 -26.54 3.46 -17.77
C THR A 195 -26.98 4.92 -17.64
N VAL A 196 -28.28 5.15 -17.51
CA VAL A 196 -28.83 6.52 -17.28
C VAL A 196 -28.28 7.12 -15.99
N GLU A 197 -28.13 6.33 -14.94
CA GLU A 197 -27.62 6.75 -13.63
C GLU A 197 -26.09 6.76 -13.57
N ARG A 198 -25.42 6.02 -14.44
CA ARG A 198 -23.97 5.88 -14.53
C ARG A 198 -23.55 6.10 -15.98
N PRO A 199 -23.48 7.33 -16.47
CA PRO A 199 -23.09 7.64 -17.84
C PRO A 199 -21.64 7.24 -18.14
N ALA A 200 -21.32 7.07 -19.43
CA ALA A 200 -19.96 6.83 -19.87
C ALA A 200 -19.04 7.97 -19.42
N TYR A 201 -17.84 7.61 -18.95
CA TYR A 201 -16.85 8.54 -18.44
C TYR A 201 -15.43 8.06 -18.72
N ALA A 202 -14.59 8.94 -19.24
CA ALA A 202 -13.17 8.66 -19.48
C ALA A 202 -12.32 9.46 -18.49
N ALA A 203 -11.71 8.77 -17.55
CA ALA A 203 -10.79 9.38 -16.59
C ALA A 203 -9.46 9.76 -17.26
N THR A 204 -8.86 10.87 -16.85
CA THR A 204 -7.60 11.41 -17.38
C THR A 204 -6.46 11.31 -16.39
N ALA A 205 -5.21 11.53 -16.84
CA ALA A 205 -4.04 11.61 -15.96
C ALA A 205 -4.03 12.91 -15.14
N GLY A 206 -3.43 12.88 -13.96
CA GLY A 206 -3.20 14.09 -13.18
C GLY A 206 -3.29 13.89 -11.66
N TYR A 207 -3.72 14.92 -10.96
CA TYR A 207 -3.86 14.94 -9.52
C TYR A 207 -4.89 13.91 -9.03
N SER A 208 -4.49 13.09 -8.07
CA SER A 208 -5.24 11.95 -7.55
C SER A 208 -5.54 12.05 -6.06
N GLY A 209 -5.38 13.23 -5.46
CA GLY A 209 -5.71 13.52 -4.06
C GLY A 209 -4.50 13.74 -3.17
N ALA A 210 -4.77 14.24 -1.96
CA ALA A 210 -3.81 14.40 -0.88
C ALA A 210 -4.10 13.40 0.22
N PHE A 211 -3.10 13.08 1.05
CA PHE A 211 -3.30 12.17 2.16
C PHE A 211 -2.49 12.53 3.39
N VAL A 212 -3.00 12.10 4.54
CA VAL A 212 -2.30 12.05 5.81
C VAL A 212 -2.39 10.62 6.34
N LYS A 213 -1.29 10.06 6.80
CA LYS A 213 -1.25 8.74 7.44
C LYS A 213 -0.46 8.81 8.73
N VAL A 214 -1.01 8.29 9.81
CA VAL A 214 -0.32 8.12 11.08
C VAL A 214 -0.33 6.64 11.43
N GLY A 215 0.79 6.12 11.89
CA GLY A 215 0.90 4.74 12.32
C GLY A 215 1.82 4.60 13.51
N ALA A 216 1.61 3.54 14.28
CA ALA A 216 2.44 3.17 15.40
C ALA A 216 2.69 1.66 15.39
N LYS A 217 3.85 1.25 15.88
CA LYS A 217 4.22 -0.15 16.06
C LYS A 217 5.00 -0.35 17.34
N ALA A 218 4.83 -1.50 17.95
CA ALA A 218 5.62 -1.91 19.11
C ALA A 218 6.02 -3.38 19.00
N ARG A 219 7.10 -3.73 19.68
CA ARG A 219 7.56 -5.11 19.79
C ARG A 219 7.76 -5.50 21.24
N TYR A 220 7.13 -6.58 21.63
CA TYR A 220 7.33 -7.22 22.94
C TYR A 220 7.74 -8.68 22.74
N GLY A 221 9.02 -8.95 22.93
CA GLY A 221 9.60 -10.26 22.65
C GLY A 221 9.44 -10.69 21.20
N ASN A 222 8.67 -11.73 20.96
CA ASN A 222 8.38 -12.27 19.63
C ASN A 222 7.07 -11.77 19.03
N ILE A 223 6.34 -10.92 19.76
CA ILE A 223 5.06 -10.39 19.28
C ILE A 223 5.25 -8.95 18.84
N ILE A 224 4.70 -8.63 17.70
CA ILE A 224 4.75 -7.31 17.10
C ILE A 224 3.31 -6.83 16.87
N TYR A 225 3.03 -5.62 17.35
CA TYR A 225 1.77 -4.91 17.16
C TYR A 225 1.96 -3.78 16.16
N GLY A 226 0.92 -3.48 15.40
CA GLY A 226 0.91 -2.34 14.50
C GLY A 226 -0.49 -1.79 14.30
N THR A 227 -0.59 -0.47 14.18
CA THR A 227 -1.84 0.21 13.85
C THR A 227 -1.56 1.40 12.94
N SER A 228 -2.53 1.78 12.13
CA SER A 228 -2.45 3.01 11.34
C SER A 228 -3.83 3.54 10.98
N ILE A 229 -3.89 4.85 10.82
CA ILE A 229 -5.04 5.57 10.27
C ILE A 229 -4.53 6.38 9.09
N ARG A 230 -5.21 6.29 7.97
CA ARG A 230 -4.98 7.09 6.77
C ARG A 230 -6.28 7.80 6.39
N TYR A 231 -6.16 9.06 6.06
CA TYR A 231 -7.18 9.88 5.47
C TYR A 231 -6.70 10.40 4.11
N ASP A 232 -7.51 10.23 3.07
CA ASP A 232 -7.28 10.83 1.75
C ASP A 232 -8.39 11.86 1.48
N ASN A 233 -7.99 13.06 1.08
CA ASN A 233 -8.85 14.09 0.52
C ASN A 233 -8.80 14.00 -1.00
N LEU A 234 -9.96 13.84 -1.62
CA LEU A 234 -10.13 13.71 -3.07
C LEU A 234 -10.79 14.94 -3.71
N GLU A 235 -10.81 16.09 -3.04
CA GLU A 235 -11.29 17.34 -3.63
C GLU A 235 -10.34 17.81 -4.73
N GLY A 236 -10.89 18.22 -5.87
CA GLY A 236 -10.13 18.72 -7.02
C GLY A 236 -9.35 17.65 -7.78
N VAL A 237 -9.61 16.36 -7.55
CA VAL A 237 -9.01 15.28 -8.36
C VAL A 237 -9.52 15.32 -9.80
N VAL A 238 -8.68 14.88 -10.74
CA VAL A 238 -9.03 14.94 -12.18
C VAL A 238 -10.20 14.02 -12.56
N PHE A 239 -10.60 13.11 -11.71
CA PHE A 239 -11.71 12.18 -11.88
C PHE A 239 -12.92 12.50 -10.97
N GLU A 240 -12.99 13.71 -10.39
CA GLU A 240 -14.09 14.11 -9.50
C GLU A 240 -15.46 14.04 -10.18
N GLY A 241 -15.52 14.30 -11.49
CA GLY A 241 -16.74 14.16 -12.29
C GLY A 241 -17.12 12.74 -12.68
N SER A 242 -16.40 11.72 -12.25
CA SER A 242 -16.76 10.33 -12.52
C SER A 242 -18.05 9.93 -11.80
N PRO A 243 -19.00 9.23 -12.47
CA PRO A 243 -20.18 8.70 -11.80
C PRO A 243 -19.87 7.61 -10.76
N LEU A 244 -18.62 7.14 -10.69
CA LEU A 244 -18.15 6.23 -9.67
C LEU A 244 -17.65 6.95 -8.40
N MET A 245 -17.62 8.28 -8.37
CA MET A 245 -17.24 9.08 -7.21
C MET A 245 -18.49 9.47 -6.39
N GLU A 246 -18.54 9.03 -5.15
CA GLU A 246 -19.63 9.35 -4.20
C GLU A 246 -19.16 10.24 -3.05
N THR A 247 -17.86 10.22 -2.75
CA THR A 247 -17.29 10.97 -1.64
C THR A 247 -15.87 11.43 -1.94
N THR A 248 -15.53 12.61 -1.44
CA THR A 248 -14.15 13.12 -1.49
C THR A 248 -13.33 12.72 -0.26
N ASN A 249 -13.96 12.03 0.70
CA ASN A 249 -13.32 11.59 1.94
C ASN A 249 -13.11 10.07 1.92
N HIS A 250 -11.87 9.64 2.10
CA HIS A 250 -11.54 8.22 2.13
C HIS A 250 -10.70 7.90 3.36
N TRP A 251 -11.13 6.89 4.12
CA TRP A 251 -10.48 6.46 5.35
C TRP A 251 -10.03 5.02 5.26
N VAL A 252 -8.83 4.76 5.78
CA VAL A 252 -8.36 3.40 6.03
C VAL A 252 -7.84 3.33 7.46
N ILE A 253 -8.44 2.44 8.27
CA ILE A 253 -8.01 2.18 9.64
C ILE A 253 -7.55 0.74 9.71
N SER A 254 -6.33 0.50 10.17
CA SER A 254 -5.74 -0.83 10.19
C SER A 254 -5.11 -1.13 11.54
N ALA A 255 -5.25 -2.36 12.00
CA ALA A 255 -4.55 -2.89 13.14
C ALA A 255 -4.12 -4.33 12.87
N GLY A 256 -3.03 -4.78 13.51
CA GLY A 256 -2.57 -6.15 13.33
C GLY A 256 -1.57 -6.57 14.39
N VAL A 257 -1.45 -7.88 14.52
CA VAL A 257 -0.48 -8.55 15.38
C VAL A 257 0.26 -9.61 14.58
N ALA A 258 1.55 -9.76 14.83
CA ALA A 258 2.35 -10.82 14.23
C ALA A 258 3.20 -11.52 15.30
N TRP A 259 3.29 -12.83 15.19
CA TRP A 259 4.16 -13.67 16.00
C TRP A 259 5.36 -14.12 15.15
N VAL A 260 6.56 -13.82 15.64
CA VAL A 260 7.84 -14.19 15.01
C VAL A 260 8.29 -15.52 15.63
N PHE A 261 8.34 -16.56 14.82
CA PHE A 261 8.72 -17.90 15.27
C PHE A 261 10.13 -18.31 14.83
N TYR A 262 10.72 -17.60 13.87
CA TYR A 262 12.08 -17.85 13.39
C TYR A 262 12.89 -16.56 13.32
N LYS A 263 14.15 -16.63 13.80
CA LYS A 263 15.13 -15.54 13.71
C LYS A 263 16.48 -16.12 13.32
N ARG A 264 17.14 -15.47 12.37
CA ARG A 264 18.52 -15.68 11.98
C ARG A 264 19.23 -14.32 12.06
N ASN A 265 20.27 -14.27 12.88
CA ASN A 265 21.19 -13.11 12.99
C ASN A 265 22.37 -13.30 12.03
#